data_fa92fa7fde22501fc4892e23a08dadbf
#
_entry.id   fa92fa7fde22501fc4892e23a08dadbf
#
_cell.length_a   1.000
_cell.length_b   1.000
_cell.length_c   1.000
_cell.angle_alpha   90.00
_cell.angle_beta   90.00
_cell.angle_gamma   90.00
#
_symmetry.space_group_name_H-M   'P 1'
#
loop_
_entity.id
_entity.type
_entity.pdbx_description
1 polymer ?
#
loop_
_entity_poly.entity_id
_entity_poly.type
_entity_poly.pdbx_seq_one_letter_code
_entity_poly.pdbx_strand_id
1 'polypeptide(L)'
;LANIPATNMLLSDLRRIAEGEPKNKRITGEVRDKMLARIEREEKEHGYVDYITISASLLFAMKYVVSLEEMKKEAIYNRIRRADYSEAEDYLKGVMVTCKDYKEVFKCYKDIPGVVFLVDPPYLSTEVGTYRMSWRLADYLDVLTVLKGHSFVYFTSNKASILELCDWMDRNPFVGSLFKECRKVEFSASVNYQAKYTDMMLYTKPDKVLGIAT
;
A
#
# COMPACT_ATOMS: atom_id res chain seq x y z
N LEU A 1 -4.04 -7.42 13.16
CA LEU A 1 -2.57 -7.41 13.11
C LEU A 1 -2.08 -8.80 12.73
N ALA A 2 -1.12 -8.90 11.80
CA ALA A 2 -0.55 -10.18 11.39
C ALA A 2 0.15 -10.84 12.61
N ASN A 3 -0.06 -12.15 12.77
CA ASN A 3 0.72 -12.93 13.73
C ASN A 3 2.08 -13.23 13.09
N ILE A 4 3.07 -12.36 13.31
CA ILE A 4 4.39 -12.44 12.70
C ILE A 4 5.11 -13.75 13.03
N PRO A 5 5.17 -14.23 14.30
CA PRO A 5 5.77 -15.52 14.60
C PRO A 5 5.16 -16.70 13.84
N ALA A 6 3.83 -16.81 13.80
CA ALA A 6 3.15 -17.88 13.07
C ALA A 6 3.39 -17.76 11.55
N THR A 7 3.36 -16.55 11.00
CA THR A 7 3.64 -16.29 9.58
C THR A 7 5.08 -16.68 9.23
N ASN A 8 6.07 -16.35 10.07
CA ASN A 8 7.47 -16.74 9.87
C ASN A 8 7.66 -18.26 9.91
N MET A 9 6.98 -18.92 10.84
CA MET A 9 7.02 -20.38 10.96
C MET A 9 6.44 -21.05 9.70
N LEU A 10 5.29 -20.58 9.22
CA LEU A 10 4.70 -21.05 7.97
C LEU A 10 5.65 -20.81 6.78
N LEU A 11 6.22 -19.61 6.64
CA LEU A 11 7.18 -19.30 5.58
C LEU A 11 8.44 -20.17 5.64
N SER A 12 8.90 -20.53 6.84
CA SER A 12 10.03 -21.44 7.04
C SER A 12 9.70 -22.83 6.51
N ASP A 13 8.52 -23.36 6.81
CA ASP A 13 8.07 -24.65 6.28
C ASP A 13 7.90 -24.62 4.77
N LEU A 14 7.32 -23.54 4.22
CA LEU A 14 7.19 -23.40 2.77
C LEU A 14 8.56 -23.30 2.06
N ARG A 15 9.56 -22.67 2.69
CA ARG A 15 10.95 -22.67 2.18
C ARG A 15 11.52 -24.07 2.09
N ARG A 16 11.31 -24.87 3.14
CA ARG A 16 11.77 -26.27 3.19
C ARG A 16 11.06 -27.14 2.15
N ILE A 17 9.74 -26.99 1.97
CA ILE A 17 8.98 -27.73 0.95
C ILE A 17 9.44 -27.34 -0.47
N ALA A 18 9.78 -26.09 -0.69
CA ALA A 18 10.27 -25.58 -1.98
C ALA A 18 11.79 -25.72 -2.16
N GLU A 19 12.46 -26.46 -1.27
CA GLU A 19 13.90 -26.72 -1.40
C GLU A 19 14.17 -27.50 -2.70
N GLY A 20 15.12 -26.99 -3.50
CA GLY A 20 15.41 -27.54 -4.83
C GLY A 20 14.62 -26.89 -5.98
N GLU A 21 13.53 -26.20 -5.70
CA GLU A 21 12.79 -25.47 -6.74
C GLU A 21 13.51 -24.16 -7.13
N PRO A 22 13.67 -23.88 -8.43
CA PRO A 22 14.35 -22.67 -8.87
C PRO A 22 13.64 -21.40 -8.43
N LYS A 23 14.41 -20.40 -7.98
CA LYS A 23 13.85 -19.09 -7.55
C LYS A 23 13.15 -18.38 -8.70
N ASN A 24 12.03 -17.71 -8.38
CA ASN A 24 11.16 -16.97 -9.29
C ASN A 24 10.53 -17.83 -10.41
N LYS A 25 10.58 -19.15 -10.29
CA LYS A 25 9.91 -20.06 -11.21
C LYS A 25 8.59 -20.57 -10.63
N ARG A 26 7.71 -20.97 -11.53
CA ARG A 26 6.42 -21.56 -11.16
C ARG A 26 6.64 -22.93 -10.53
N ILE A 27 5.98 -23.15 -9.41
CA ILE A 27 5.93 -24.43 -8.70
C ILE A 27 4.67 -25.19 -9.16
N THR A 28 4.83 -26.45 -9.49
CA THR A 28 3.74 -27.33 -9.98
C THR A 28 3.84 -28.73 -9.33
N GLY A 29 2.83 -29.56 -9.59
CA GLY A 29 2.82 -30.95 -9.15
C GLY A 29 2.88 -31.12 -7.64
N GLU A 30 3.54 -32.15 -7.19
CA GLU A 30 3.58 -32.58 -5.78
C GLU A 30 4.06 -31.50 -4.81
N VAL A 31 5.06 -30.71 -5.21
CA VAL A 31 5.59 -29.62 -4.37
C VAL A 31 4.53 -28.56 -4.12
N ARG A 32 3.79 -28.16 -5.18
CA ARG A 32 2.66 -27.24 -5.05
C ARG A 32 1.59 -27.77 -4.10
N ASP A 33 1.24 -29.03 -4.24
CA ASP A 33 0.21 -29.67 -3.43
C ASP A 33 0.63 -29.76 -1.95
N LYS A 34 1.88 -30.08 -1.67
CA LYS A 34 2.46 -30.05 -0.32
C LYS A 34 2.40 -28.66 0.30
N MET A 35 2.70 -27.60 -0.49
CA MET A 35 2.64 -26.22 -0.01
C MET A 35 1.21 -25.82 0.34
N LEU A 36 0.23 -26.12 -0.52
CA LEU A 36 -1.19 -25.85 -0.26
C LEU A 36 -1.70 -26.62 0.95
N ALA A 37 -1.33 -27.89 1.08
CA ALA A 37 -1.69 -28.71 2.24
C ALA A 37 -1.09 -28.15 3.55
N ARG A 38 0.14 -27.61 3.51
CA ARG A 38 0.74 -26.97 4.69
C ARG A 38 0.01 -25.69 5.10
N ILE A 39 -0.40 -24.86 4.11
CA ILE A 39 -1.20 -23.66 4.37
C ILE A 39 -2.57 -24.03 4.94
N GLU A 40 -3.22 -25.03 4.37
CA GLU A 40 -4.51 -25.53 4.84
C GLU A 40 -4.44 -26.05 6.29
N ARG A 41 -3.36 -26.74 6.63
CA ARG A 41 -3.12 -27.21 7.99
C ARG A 41 -2.97 -26.05 8.96
N GLU A 42 -2.19 -25.02 8.60
CA GLU A 42 -2.04 -23.81 9.43
C GLU A 42 -3.39 -23.16 9.73
N GLU A 43 -4.22 -23.02 8.70
CA GLU A 43 -5.56 -22.43 8.87
C GLU A 43 -6.45 -23.28 9.78
N LYS A 44 -6.40 -24.62 9.67
CA LYS A 44 -7.18 -25.53 10.52
C LYS A 44 -6.72 -25.55 11.97
N GLU A 45 -5.40 -25.52 12.19
CA GLU A 45 -4.81 -25.62 13.53
C GLU A 45 -4.91 -24.30 14.31
N HIS A 46 -4.78 -23.16 13.62
CA HIS A 46 -4.68 -21.83 14.25
C HIS A 46 -5.86 -20.91 13.92
N GLY A 47 -6.78 -21.34 13.06
CA GLY A 47 -7.98 -20.57 12.66
C GLY A 47 -7.66 -19.31 11.82
N TYR A 48 -6.39 -19.09 11.46
CA TYR A 48 -5.97 -17.89 10.74
C TYR A 48 -4.69 -18.12 9.93
N VAL A 49 -4.65 -17.57 8.73
CA VAL A 49 -3.44 -17.41 7.90
C VAL A 49 -3.38 -15.99 7.37
N ASP A 50 -2.24 -15.34 7.46
CA ASP A 50 -1.99 -14.05 6.80
C ASP A 50 -1.79 -14.25 5.29
N TYR A 51 -2.89 -14.43 4.58
CA TYR A 51 -2.88 -14.65 3.13
C TYR A 51 -2.25 -13.51 2.35
N ILE A 52 -2.34 -12.27 2.83
CA ILE A 52 -1.74 -11.10 2.17
C ILE A 52 -0.21 -11.23 2.16
N THR A 53 0.38 -11.51 3.32
CA THR A 53 1.83 -11.70 3.45
C THR A 53 2.33 -12.94 2.70
N ILE A 54 1.59 -14.06 2.79
CA ILE A 54 1.93 -15.29 2.05
C ILE A 54 1.84 -15.08 0.54
N SER A 55 0.86 -14.31 0.05
CA SER A 55 0.74 -13.98 -1.37
C SER A 55 1.99 -13.30 -1.92
N ALA A 56 2.61 -12.39 -1.17
CA ALA A 56 3.85 -11.72 -1.59
C ALA A 56 5.01 -12.69 -1.83
N SER A 57 4.98 -13.86 -1.16
CA SER A 57 5.97 -14.92 -1.27
C SER A 57 5.65 -15.98 -2.33
N LEU A 58 4.39 -16.14 -2.69
CA LEU A 58 3.94 -17.26 -3.52
C LEU A 58 3.31 -16.84 -4.85
N LEU A 59 2.79 -15.63 -4.97
CA LEU A 59 2.10 -15.21 -6.19
C LEU A 59 2.96 -14.27 -7.04
N PHE A 60 2.53 -14.08 -8.28
CA PHE A 60 3.17 -13.11 -9.16
C PHE A 60 2.99 -11.68 -8.61
N ALA A 61 3.91 -10.79 -8.95
CA ALA A 61 3.95 -9.43 -8.41
C ALA A 61 2.58 -8.74 -8.44
N MET A 62 2.23 -8.10 -7.33
CA MET A 62 1.01 -7.34 -7.09
C MET A 62 -0.29 -8.17 -7.02
N LYS A 63 -0.24 -9.49 -7.14
CA LYS A 63 -1.38 -10.36 -6.85
C LYS A 63 -1.42 -10.71 -5.36
N TYR A 64 -2.60 -10.71 -4.80
CA TYR A 64 -2.86 -11.22 -3.45
C TYR A 64 -4.23 -11.89 -3.39
N VAL A 65 -4.36 -12.80 -2.45
CA VAL A 65 -5.59 -13.52 -2.14
C VAL A 65 -5.89 -13.38 -0.64
N VAL A 66 -7.11 -13.68 -0.25
CA VAL A 66 -7.56 -13.58 1.15
C VAL A 66 -8.08 -14.91 1.70
N SER A 67 -7.99 -15.99 0.93
CA SER A 67 -8.43 -17.31 1.34
C SER A 67 -7.63 -18.42 0.64
N LEU A 68 -7.69 -19.63 1.23
CA LEU A 68 -7.12 -20.85 0.63
C LEU A 68 -7.77 -21.16 -0.74
N GLU A 69 -9.07 -20.97 -0.85
CA GLU A 69 -9.81 -21.25 -2.08
C GLU A 69 -9.39 -20.34 -3.24
N GLU A 70 -9.09 -19.07 -2.94
CA GLU A 70 -8.49 -18.16 -3.91
C GLU A 70 -7.05 -18.59 -4.25
N MET A 71 -6.25 -18.95 -3.24
CA MET A 71 -4.86 -19.40 -3.41
C MET A 71 -4.77 -20.66 -4.29
N LYS A 72 -5.68 -21.61 -4.13
CA LYS A 72 -5.75 -22.84 -4.94
C LYS A 72 -5.94 -22.55 -6.44
N LYS A 73 -6.57 -21.43 -6.80
CA LYS A 73 -6.83 -21.03 -8.19
C LYS A 73 -5.65 -20.34 -8.84
N GLU A 74 -4.70 -19.85 -8.06
CA GLU A 74 -3.56 -19.09 -8.55
C GLU A 74 -2.34 -19.97 -8.88
N ALA A 75 -1.51 -19.47 -9.80
CA ALA A 75 -0.19 -20.06 -10.05
C ALA A 75 0.77 -19.70 -8.94
N ILE A 76 1.38 -20.70 -8.31
CA ILE A 76 2.35 -20.52 -7.22
C ILE A 76 3.76 -20.45 -7.79
N TYR A 77 4.57 -19.55 -7.23
CA TYR A 77 5.96 -19.32 -7.61
C TYR A 77 6.89 -19.41 -6.40
N ASN A 78 8.13 -19.86 -6.59
CA ASN A 78 9.15 -19.81 -5.55
C ASN A 78 9.71 -18.39 -5.40
N ARG A 79 8.95 -17.50 -4.78
CA ARG A 79 9.36 -16.14 -4.43
C ARG A 79 9.55 -15.95 -2.93
N ILE A 80 9.56 -17.05 -2.19
CA ILE A 80 9.63 -17.03 -0.73
C ILE A 80 10.88 -16.29 -0.29
N ARG A 81 10.69 -15.23 0.53
CA ARG A 81 11.80 -14.44 1.06
C ARG A 81 12.72 -15.30 1.95
N ARG A 82 14.00 -15.00 1.96
CA ARG A 82 15.00 -15.76 2.75
C ARG A 82 14.96 -15.39 4.24
N ALA A 83 14.83 -14.11 4.53
CA ALA A 83 14.78 -13.59 5.91
C ALA A 83 13.36 -13.60 6.45
N ASP A 84 13.23 -13.80 7.74
CA ASP A 84 11.97 -13.67 8.45
C ASP A 84 11.54 -12.20 8.58
N TYR A 85 10.26 -11.98 8.84
CA TYR A 85 9.76 -10.66 9.19
C TYR A 85 10.18 -10.35 10.63
N SER A 86 10.71 -9.16 10.86
CA SER A 86 10.95 -8.68 12.21
C SER A 86 9.65 -8.21 12.84
N GLU A 87 9.51 -8.44 14.13
CA GLU A 87 8.46 -7.80 14.91
C GLU A 87 8.77 -6.30 15.01
N ALA A 88 7.73 -5.50 14.80
CA ALA A 88 7.83 -4.05 14.86
C ALA A 88 6.92 -3.52 15.98
N GLU A 89 7.02 -4.12 17.16
CA GLU A 89 6.13 -3.86 18.29
C GLU A 89 6.06 -2.38 18.68
N ASP A 90 7.19 -1.68 18.63
CA ASP A 90 7.24 -0.26 19.00
C ASP A 90 6.97 0.69 17.84
N TYR A 91 7.01 0.23 16.58
CA TYR A 91 6.85 1.09 15.39
C TYR A 91 5.47 1.74 15.30
N LEU A 92 4.43 1.00 15.70
CA LEU A 92 3.04 1.50 15.70
C LEU A 92 2.55 1.84 17.11
N LYS A 93 3.43 1.92 18.11
CA LYS A 93 3.06 2.27 19.48
C LYS A 93 2.46 3.69 19.51
N GLY A 94 1.26 3.80 20.06
CA GLY A 94 0.53 5.06 20.11
C GLY A 94 -0.21 5.42 18.81
N VAL A 95 -0.10 4.61 17.75
CA VAL A 95 -0.87 4.79 16.52
C VAL A 95 -2.21 4.08 16.62
N MET A 96 -3.29 4.81 16.42
CA MET A 96 -4.63 4.24 16.30
C MET A 96 -4.85 3.76 14.86
N VAL A 97 -4.96 2.45 14.69
CA VAL A 97 -5.27 1.84 13.39
C VAL A 97 -6.78 1.67 13.26
N THR A 98 -7.35 2.14 12.15
CA THR A 98 -8.78 1.99 11.85
C THR A 98 -8.97 1.62 10.38
N CYS A 99 -10.03 0.86 10.09
CA CYS A 99 -10.48 0.56 8.73
C CYS A 99 -11.83 1.25 8.53
N LYS A 100 -11.81 2.46 7.97
CA LYS A 100 -13.00 3.29 7.73
C LYS A 100 -12.93 3.91 6.34
N ASP A 101 -14.07 4.33 5.83
CA ASP A 101 -14.13 5.19 4.66
C ASP A 101 -13.37 6.51 4.93
N TYR A 102 -12.57 6.96 3.96
CA TYR A 102 -11.76 8.17 4.12
C TYR A 102 -12.61 9.42 4.39
N LYS A 103 -13.84 9.48 3.87
CA LYS A 103 -14.77 10.58 4.12
C LYS A 103 -15.18 10.67 5.58
N GLU A 104 -15.36 9.51 6.23
CA GLU A 104 -15.63 9.45 7.67
C GLU A 104 -14.43 9.93 8.49
N VAL A 105 -13.22 9.49 8.10
CA VAL A 105 -11.97 9.91 8.76
C VAL A 105 -11.81 11.42 8.64
N PHE A 106 -11.92 11.99 7.44
CA PHE A 106 -11.85 13.44 7.24
C PHE A 106 -12.88 14.20 8.06
N LYS A 107 -14.15 13.74 8.07
CA LYS A 107 -15.21 14.36 8.87
C LYS A 107 -14.87 14.40 10.37
N CYS A 108 -14.22 13.36 10.89
CA CYS A 108 -13.84 13.32 12.29
C CYS A 108 -12.70 14.28 12.65
N TYR A 109 -11.77 14.54 11.72
CA TYR A 109 -10.53 15.23 12.06
C TYR A 109 -10.36 16.62 11.43
N LYS A 110 -11.14 16.99 10.40
CA LYS A 110 -10.97 18.27 9.68
C LYS A 110 -11.07 19.53 10.54
N ASP A 111 -11.84 19.47 11.62
CA ASP A 111 -12.08 20.62 12.48
C ASP A 111 -11.16 20.63 13.74
N ILE A 112 -10.21 19.68 13.82
CA ILE A 112 -9.27 19.59 14.93
C ILE A 112 -8.05 20.47 14.64
N PRO A 113 -7.73 21.47 15.47
CA PRO A 113 -6.56 22.33 15.27
C PRO A 113 -5.25 21.51 15.26
N GLY A 114 -4.34 21.88 14.35
CA GLY A 114 -3.01 21.25 14.27
C GLY A 114 -2.98 19.88 13.59
N VAL A 115 -4.10 19.39 13.06
CA VAL A 115 -4.11 18.16 12.25
C VAL A 115 -3.31 18.36 10.98
N VAL A 116 -2.50 17.34 10.65
CA VAL A 116 -1.82 17.19 9.37
C VAL A 116 -2.35 15.94 8.69
N PHE A 117 -2.91 16.08 7.50
CA PHE A 117 -3.38 14.94 6.72
C PHE A 117 -2.24 14.33 5.90
N LEU A 118 -1.97 13.03 6.08
CA LEU A 118 -1.14 12.24 5.18
C LEU A 118 -2.06 11.50 4.21
N VAL A 119 -1.94 11.77 2.93
CA VAL A 119 -2.85 11.26 1.89
C VAL A 119 -2.06 10.53 0.83
N ASP A 120 -2.29 9.22 0.73
CA ASP A 120 -1.67 8.33 -0.27
C ASP A 120 -2.78 7.60 -1.05
N PRO A 121 -3.47 8.29 -1.99
CA PRO A 121 -4.57 7.69 -2.74
C PRO A 121 -4.04 6.80 -3.86
N PRO A 122 -4.86 5.88 -4.39
CA PRO A 122 -4.56 5.22 -5.65
C PRO A 122 -4.26 6.26 -6.73
N TYR A 123 -3.26 6.03 -7.58
CA TYR A 123 -2.90 7.05 -8.58
C TYR A 123 -3.95 7.14 -9.68
N LEU A 124 -4.46 8.34 -9.92
CA LEU A 124 -5.43 8.61 -10.99
C LEU A 124 -4.80 8.27 -12.36
N SER A 125 -5.50 7.49 -13.18
CA SER A 125 -5.06 7.00 -14.50
C SER A 125 -4.00 5.88 -14.47
N THR A 126 -3.68 5.28 -13.30
CA THR A 126 -2.93 4.04 -13.27
C THR A 126 -3.86 2.83 -13.40
N GLU A 127 -3.34 1.71 -13.92
CA GLU A 127 -4.12 0.47 -14.02
C GLU A 127 -4.68 0.06 -12.65
N VAL A 128 -6.00 0.03 -12.55
CA VAL A 128 -6.74 -0.28 -11.31
C VAL A 128 -6.79 -1.78 -11.02
N GLY A 129 -6.18 -2.63 -11.83
CA GLY A 129 -6.26 -4.10 -11.70
C GLY A 129 -5.74 -4.65 -10.37
N THR A 130 -4.99 -3.85 -9.62
CA THR A 130 -4.41 -4.25 -8.33
C THR A 130 -5.24 -3.81 -7.12
N TYR A 131 -6.10 -2.83 -7.30
CA TYR A 131 -6.92 -2.30 -6.21
C TYR A 131 -8.33 -2.86 -6.28
N ARG A 132 -8.86 -3.38 -5.19
CA ARG A 132 -10.27 -3.82 -5.08
C ARG A 132 -11.26 -2.67 -5.17
N MET A 133 -10.80 -1.45 -4.89
CA MET A 133 -11.60 -0.23 -4.99
C MET A 133 -10.93 0.72 -5.97
N SER A 134 -11.68 1.16 -6.98
CA SER A 134 -11.27 2.20 -7.92
C SER A 134 -11.81 3.55 -7.46
N TRP A 135 -10.91 4.50 -7.26
CA TRP A 135 -11.32 5.87 -7.05
C TRP A 135 -11.75 6.50 -8.38
N ARG A 136 -12.81 7.30 -8.32
CA ARG A 136 -13.25 8.13 -9.43
C ARG A 136 -12.66 9.52 -9.27
N LEU A 137 -12.65 10.33 -10.34
CA LEU A 137 -12.21 11.72 -10.28
C LEU A 137 -12.87 12.52 -9.14
N ALA A 138 -14.16 12.28 -8.89
CA ALA A 138 -14.88 12.92 -7.80
C ALA A 138 -14.26 12.65 -6.42
N ASP A 139 -13.74 11.44 -6.17
CA ASP A 139 -13.10 11.08 -4.90
C ASP A 139 -11.82 11.90 -4.68
N TYR A 140 -11.03 12.12 -5.73
CA TYR A 140 -9.86 13.01 -5.66
C TYR A 140 -10.25 14.46 -5.41
N LEU A 141 -11.30 14.96 -6.07
CA LEU A 141 -11.79 16.32 -5.87
C LEU A 141 -12.34 16.52 -4.45
N ASP A 142 -13.03 15.53 -3.89
CA ASP A 142 -13.49 15.54 -2.50
C ASP A 142 -12.31 15.65 -1.53
N VAL A 143 -11.25 14.88 -1.75
CA VAL A 143 -10.02 14.96 -0.96
C VAL A 143 -9.37 16.34 -1.07
N LEU A 144 -9.18 16.86 -2.29
CA LEU A 144 -8.59 18.19 -2.49
C LEU A 144 -9.43 19.29 -1.79
N THR A 145 -10.75 19.13 -1.76
CA THR A 145 -11.66 20.07 -1.09
C THR A 145 -11.43 20.07 0.43
N VAL A 146 -11.25 18.89 1.04
CA VAL A 146 -10.96 18.79 2.49
C VAL A 146 -9.56 19.32 2.80
N LEU A 147 -8.56 19.05 1.95
CA LEU A 147 -7.18 19.50 2.18
C LEU A 147 -7.02 21.03 2.09
N LYS A 148 -7.96 21.72 1.41
CA LYS A 148 -7.92 23.17 1.29
C LYS A 148 -8.01 23.84 2.68
N GLY A 149 -6.99 24.61 3.03
CA GLY A 149 -6.88 25.28 4.32
C GLY A 149 -6.29 24.42 5.45
N HIS A 150 -5.87 23.19 5.16
CA HIS A 150 -5.21 22.31 6.13
C HIS A 150 -3.74 22.09 5.79
N SER A 151 -2.95 21.72 6.79
CA SER A 151 -1.61 21.18 6.57
C SER A 151 -1.73 19.73 6.09
N PHE A 152 -0.97 19.38 5.05
CA PHE A 152 -1.02 18.04 4.50
C PHE A 152 0.31 17.61 3.87
N VAL A 153 0.43 16.29 3.70
CA VAL A 153 1.40 15.60 2.85
C VAL A 153 0.61 14.73 1.87
N TYR A 154 0.78 14.97 0.58
CA TYR A 154 0.07 14.26 -0.48
C TYR A 154 1.06 13.49 -1.35
N PHE A 155 0.88 12.18 -1.47
CA PHE A 155 1.70 11.32 -2.30
C PHE A 155 1.06 11.11 -3.67
N THR A 156 1.86 11.16 -4.71
CA THR A 156 1.44 10.95 -6.10
C THR A 156 2.64 10.54 -6.97
N SER A 157 2.45 10.41 -8.26
CA SER A 157 3.55 10.15 -9.20
C SER A 157 3.40 10.98 -10.48
N ASN A 158 4.48 11.08 -11.24
CA ASN A 158 4.47 11.75 -12.54
C ASN A 158 3.57 11.09 -13.60
N LYS A 159 3.04 9.90 -13.32
CA LYS A 159 2.06 9.19 -14.17
C LYS A 159 0.61 9.48 -13.80
N ALA A 160 0.37 10.16 -12.69
CA ALA A 160 -0.98 10.43 -12.22
C ALA A 160 -1.53 11.71 -12.86
N SER A 161 -2.68 11.62 -13.52
CA SER A 161 -3.35 12.76 -14.16
C SER A 161 -3.83 13.84 -13.18
N ILE A 162 -3.73 13.58 -11.88
CA ILE A 162 -4.06 14.58 -10.85
C ILE A 162 -3.16 15.82 -10.94
N LEU A 163 -1.89 15.65 -11.31
CA LEU A 163 -0.97 16.77 -11.48
C LEU A 163 -1.36 17.65 -12.66
N GLU A 164 -1.74 17.04 -13.80
CA GLU A 164 -2.22 17.76 -14.97
C GLU A 164 -3.51 18.55 -14.63
N LEU A 165 -4.42 17.94 -13.88
CA LEU A 165 -5.61 18.63 -13.39
C LEU A 165 -5.26 19.84 -12.52
N CYS A 166 -4.32 19.67 -11.59
CA CYS A 166 -3.89 20.75 -10.71
C CYS A 166 -3.19 21.88 -11.48
N ASP A 167 -2.33 21.54 -12.45
CA ASP A 167 -1.72 22.53 -13.34
C ASP A 167 -2.77 23.29 -14.18
N TRP A 168 -3.84 22.61 -14.59
CA TRP A 168 -4.96 23.26 -15.25
C TRP A 168 -5.69 24.20 -14.30
N MET A 169 -5.97 23.75 -13.07
CA MET A 169 -6.61 24.59 -12.03
C MET A 169 -5.77 25.83 -11.70
N ASP A 170 -4.45 25.71 -11.64
CA ASP A 170 -3.52 26.83 -11.40
C ASP A 170 -3.62 27.93 -12.45
N ARG A 171 -3.86 27.54 -13.70
CA ARG A 171 -4.03 28.47 -14.83
C ARG A 171 -5.40 29.09 -14.91
N ASN A 172 -6.36 28.59 -14.13
CA ASN A 172 -7.75 29.06 -14.15
C ASN A 172 -8.11 29.75 -12.82
N PRO A 173 -8.08 31.09 -12.77
CA PRO A 173 -8.19 31.86 -11.54
C PRO A 173 -9.52 31.65 -10.78
N PHE A 174 -10.56 31.18 -11.46
CA PHE A 174 -11.85 30.90 -10.84
C PHE A 174 -11.91 29.59 -10.05
N VAL A 175 -10.99 28.65 -10.31
CA VAL A 175 -10.98 27.34 -9.65
C VAL A 175 -10.01 27.33 -8.47
N GLY A 176 -8.89 27.99 -8.59
CA GLY A 176 -7.81 28.00 -7.59
C GLY A 176 -7.10 26.67 -7.51
N SER A 177 -5.84 26.67 -7.09
CA SER A 177 -5.05 25.48 -6.93
C SER A 177 -4.70 25.23 -5.47
N LEU A 178 -4.77 23.96 -5.09
CA LEU A 178 -4.32 23.50 -3.78
C LEU A 178 -2.79 23.40 -3.70
N PHE A 179 -2.14 23.01 -4.80
CA PHE A 179 -0.72 22.69 -4.81
C PHE A 179 0.22 23.83 -5.20
N LYS A 180 -0.31 24.98 -5.57
CA LYS A 180 0.46 26.16 -6.03
C LYS A 180 1.55 26.59 -5.03
N GLU A 181 1.27 26.51 -3.74
CA GLU A 181 2.19 26.90 -2.67
C GLU A 181 2.86 25.70 -1.97
N CYS A 182 2.62 24.50 -2.47
CA CYS A 182 3.21 23.30 -1.91
C CYS A 182 4.68 23.18 -2.25
N ARG A 183 5.45 22.65 -1.31
CA ARG A 183 6.77 22.11 -1.59
C ARG A 183 6.64 20.75 -2.23
N LYS A 184 7.55 20.44 -3.16
CA LYS A 184 7.61 19.16 -3.86
C LYS A 184 8.95 18.49 -3.58
N VAL A 185 8.90 17.19 -3.26
CA VAL A 185 10.06 16.31 -3.22
C VAL A 185 9.80 15.17 -4.19
N GLU A 186 10.80 14.83 -5.00
CA GLU A 186 10.73 13.81 -6.03
C GLU A 186 11.69 12.67 -5.73
N PHE A 187 11.22 11.43 -5.93
CA PHE A 187 12.00 10.22 -5.75
C PHE A 187 11.93 9.39 -7.02
N SER A 188 13.09 9.04 -7.59
CA SER A 188 13.13 8.09 -8.70
C SER A 188 12.78 6.70 -8.20
N ALA A 189 11.75 6.09 -8.74
CA ALA A 189 11.32 4.75 -8.44
C ALA A 189 11.36 3.88 -9.70
N SER A 190 11.64 2.59 -9.54
CA SER A 190 11.58 1.62 -10.62
C SER A 190 10.76 0.42 -10.19
N VAL A 191 9.73 0.10 -10.96
CA VAL A 191 8.92 -1.10 -10.74
C VAL A 191 9.66 -2.34 -11.25
N ASN A 192 10.36 -2.20 -12.37
CA ASN A 192 11.17 -3.24 -12.98
C ASN A 192 12.24 -2.60 -13.89
N TYR A 193 13.02 -3.42 -14.58
CA TYR A 193 14.09 -2.96 -15.47
C TYR A 193 13.62 -2.00 -16.59
N GLN A 194 12.36 -2.07 -16.99
CA GLN A 194 11.81 -1.30 -18.12
C GLN A 194 10.89 -0.14 -17.69
N ALA A 195 10.34 -0.16 -16.48
CA ALA A 195 9.37 0.84 -16.02
C ALA A 195 9.96 1.70 -14.91
N LYS A 196 10.36 2.91 -15.28
CA LYS A 196 10.75 3.97 -14.35
C LYS A 196 9.61 4.96 -14.17
N TYR A 197 9.44 5.45 -12.97
CA TYR A 197 8.53 6.55 -12.66
C TYR A 197 9.12 7.40 -11.52
N THR A 198 8.57 8.57 -11.33
CA THR A 198 8.96 9.47 -10.25
C THR A 198 7.82 9.56 -9.26
N ASP A 199 8.04 9.07 -8.05
CA ASP A 199 7.14 9.34 -6.93
C ASP A 199 7.36 10.77 -6.44
N MET A 200 6.28 11.40 -6.04
CA MET A 200 6.26 12.78 -5.60
C MET A 200 5.55 12.91 -4.26
N MET A 201 6.13 13.71 -3.40
CA MET A 201 5.52 14.16 -2.16
C MET A 201 5.28 15.66 -2.22
N LEU A 202 4.02 16.07 -2.18
CA LEU A 202 3.59 17.45 -2.14
C LEU A 202 3.16 17.79 -0.72
N TYR A 203 3.66 18.87 -0.13
CA TYR A 203 3.30 19.21 1.23
C TYR A 203 3.23 20.71 1.47
N THR A 204 2.32 21.09 2.35
CA THR A 204 2.26 22.45 2.90
C THR A 204 3.19 22.57 4.10
N LYS A 205 3.82 23.72 4.30
CA LYS A 205 4.47 23.99 5.58
C LYS A 205 3.39 24.04 6.67
N PRO A 206 3.57 23.32 7.77
CA PRO A 206 2.77 23.61 8.95
C PRO A 206 3.11 25.07 9.37
N ASP A 207 2.10 25.93 9.35
CA ASP A 207 2.25 27.26 9.92
C ASP A 207 2.60 27.11 11.40
N LYS A 208 3.85 27.39 11.75
CA LYS A 208 4.40 27.69 13.09
C LYS A 208 3.99 26.81 14.30
N VAL A 209 3.47 25.60 14.14
CA VAL A 209 2.96 24.81 15.28
C VAL A 209 3.91 23.71 15.75
N LEU A 210 4.94 23.36 14.99
CA LEU A 210 6.01 22.50 15.48
C LEU A 210 7.28 23.33 15.66
N GLY A 211 7.57 23.71 16.90
CA GLY A 211 8.87 24.22 17.31
C GLY A 211 9.95 23.12 17.19
N ILE A 212 10.23 22.70 15.95
CA ILE A 212 11.42 21.94 15.62
C ILE A 212 12.47 22.99 15.34
N ALA A 213 13.30 23.25 16.35
CA ALA A 213 14.52 24.02 16.17
C ALA A 213 15.35 23.34 15.08
N THR A 214 15.71 24.09 14.06
CA THR A 214 16.72 23.74 13.05
C THR A 214 18.10 23.68 13.70
#